data_e0bc7b42bf2374426ef7c3fffa81ddc3
#
_entry.id   e0bc7b42bf2374426ef7c3fffa81ddc3
#
_cell.length_a   1.000
_cell.length_b   1.000
_cell.length_c   1.000
_cell.angle_alpha   90.00
_cell.angle_beta   90.00
_cell.angle_gamma   90.00
#
_symmetry.space_group_name_H-M   'P 1'
#
loop_
_entity.id
_entity.type
_entity.pdbx_description
1 polymer ?
#
loop_
_entity_poly.entity_id
_entity_poly.type
_entity_poly.pdbx_seq_one_letter_code
_entity_poly.pdbx_strand_id
1 'polypeptide(L)'
;MAPGPVVEDVEVDMTPDYEEDEEQRLINEEYKTWKKNSPFLYDMILSTALTWPTLTVQWFPDVKEPEGKNCRIHRVLIGTHTSEGKPNHLQIAQVEIPKSVRPNANEYDDERGEIGGYGKSPSADATTAMKWSIVQKIDHPGEVNKARYCPQNPDLIATLAVDGRILIFDRTKHSFEPNGKVNPQISLEGHKQEGFGLNWNPHSEGALASGSEDQTVCLWDLKSLQSGSTTLGPSRRFTHHTNIVNDVQYHPISKNFIGSVSDDLTLQILDVRQPSNTQSSLVAKDGHSDAINSLAFNPSTEVLVATASADKTIGIWDLRNVKEKVHTLEGHQDAVTSLSWHPHEAGILGSASYDRRIIFWDLSRIGEEQQPDDQEDGPPELLFMHGGHTNHLADFSWNLNDPWLVASAAEDNMLQIWKVADSIVGKDEADLPLDELGR
;
A
#
# COMPACT_ATOMS: atom_id res chain seq x y z
N MET A 1 -17.79 67.24 -25.09
CA MET A 1 -17.87 65.99 -24.29
C MET A 1 -16.90 65.03 -24.92
N ALA A 2 -15.76 64.79 -24.27
CA ALA A 2 -14.79 63.79 -24.70
C ALA A 2 -15.18 62.43 -24.09
N PRO A 3 -15.02 61.32 -24.83
CA PRO A 3 -15.25 60.00 -24.24
C PRO A 3 -14.12 59.61 -23.27
N GLY A 4 -14.50 59.04 -22.11
CA GLY A 4 -13.57 58.56 -21.11
C GLY A 4 -12.82 57.27 -21.57
N PRO A 5 -11.74 56.91 -20.90
CA PRO A 5 -10.92 55.79 -21.28
C PRO A 5 -11.67 54.49 -21.07
N VAL A 6 -11.67 53.66 -22.12
CA VAL A 6 -12.06 52.23 -22.04
C VAL A 6 -10.99 51.50 -21.24
N VAL A 7 -11.38 50.94 -20.14
CA VAL A 7 -10.55 49.97 -19.38
C VAL A 7 -10.64 48.67 -20.16
N GLU A 8 -9.59 48.27 -20.86
CA GLU A 8 -9.43 46.92 -21.37
C GLU A 8 -9.22 45.97 -20.16
N ASP A 9 -10.13 45.06 -19.99
CA ASP A 9 -9.94 43.90 -19.11
C ASP A 9 -8.77 43.08 -19.66
N VAL A 10 -7.64 43.18 -19.03
CA VAL A 10 -6.51 42.30 -19.30
C VAL A 10 -6.88 40.93 -18.69
N GLU A 11 -7.35 40.02 -19.52
CA GLU A 11 -7.33 38.60 -19.18
C GLU A 11 -5.84 38.24 -18.94
N VAL A 12 -5.51 38.00 -17.68
CA VAL A 12 -4.20 37.43 -17.32
C VAL A 12 -4.26 35.99 -17.75
N ASP A 13 -3.61 35.71 -18.88
CA ASP A 13 -3.36 34.32 -19.32
C ASP A 13 -2.45 33.67 -18.26
N MET A 14 -3.06 32.90 -17.36
CA MET A 14 -2.33 32.17 -16.33
C MET A 14 -1.49 31.11 -17.04
N THR A 15 -0.19 31.36 -17.13
CA THR A 15 0.74 30.38 -17.68
C THR A 15 0.85 29.16 -16.78
N PRO A 16 1.09 27.95 -17.30
CA PRO A 16 1.23 26.71 -16.50
C PRO A 16 2.18 26.82 -15.32
N ASP A 17 3.25 27.61 -15.46
CA ASP A 17 4.26 27.85 -14.40
C ASP A 17 3.69 28.53 -13.13
N TYR A 18 2.61 29.32 -13.25
CA TYR A 18 1.99 29.96 -12.09
C TYR A 18 1.07 29.02 -11.32
N GLU A 19 0.40 28.10 -12.00
CA GLU A 19 -0.46 27.09 -11.38
C GLU A 19 0.37 26.06 -10.61
N GLU A 20 1.49 25.59 -11.17
CA GLU A 20 2.43 24.70 -10.48
C GLU A 20 3.03 25.34 -9.21
N ASP A 21 3.35 26.64 -9.25
CA ASP A 21 3.86 27.38 -8.09
C ASP A 21 2.81 27.50 -6.95
N GLU A 22 1.54 27.68 -7.28
CA GLU A 22 0.47 27.79 -6.30
C GLU A 22 0.14 26.43 -5.66
N GLU A 23 0.07 25.36 -6.44
CA GLU A 23 -0.12 24.01 -5.93
C GLU A 23 1.03 23.60 -5.01
N GLN A 24 2.27 23.83 -5.39
CA GLN A 24 3.43 23.51 -4.55
C GLN A 24 3.45 24.29 -3.24
N ARG A 25 2.97 25.54 -3.23
CA ARG A 25 2.80 26.33 -2.01
C ARG A 25 1.75 25.74 -1.10
N LEU A 26 0.61 25.31 -1.65
CA LEU A 26 -0.46 24.67 -0.88
C LEU A 26 0.04 23.37 -0.25
N ILE A 27 0.70 22.51 -1.01
CA ILE A 27 1.30 21.27 -0.52
C ILE A 27 2.26 21.55 0.64
N ASN A 28 3.12 22.55 0.50
CA ASN A 28 4.07 22.92 1.54
C ASN A 28 3.40 23.46 2.81
N GLU A 29 2.29 24.17 2.69
CA GLU A 29 1.53 24.68 3.85
C GLU A 29 0.76 23.54 4.54
N GLU A 30 0.16 22.63 3.80
CA GLU A 30 -0.47 21.42 4.33
C GLU A 30 0.56 20.56 5.09
N TYR A 31 1.73 20.34 4.50
CA TYR A 31 2.81 19.59 5.14
C TYR A 31 3.30 20.25 6.43
N LYS A 32 3.46 21.59 6.45
CA LYS A 32 3.81 22.34 7.66
C LYS A 32 2.75 22.21 8.75
N THR A 33 1.48 22.22 8.37
CA THR A 33 0.35 22.05 9.30
C THR A 33 0.34 20.63 9.86
N TRP A 34 0.47 19.61 9.01
CA TRP A 34 0.60 18.23 9.43
C TRP A 34 1.78 18.05 10.40
N LYS A 35 2.94 18.62 10.07
CA LYS A 35 4.15 18.54 10.89
C LYS A 35 3.98 19.12 12.28
N LYS A 36 3.22 20.21 12.42
CA LYS A 36 2.89 20.80 13.74
C LYS A 36 1.97 19.91 14.57
N ASN A 37 1.06 19.19 13.91
CA ASN A 37 0.08 18.34 14.57
C ASN A 37 0.59 16.91 14.81
N SER A 38 1.60 16.50 14.08
CA SER A 38 2.11 15.13 14.10
C SER A 38 2.50 14.61 15.50
N PRO A 39 3.04 15.41 16.46
CA PRO A 39 3.32 14.94 17.82
C PRO A 39 2.09 14.47 18.61
N PHE A 40 0.90 14.87 18.20
CA PHE A 40 -0.36 14.49 18.84
C PHE A 40 -1.06 13.33 18.11
N LEU A 41 -0.69 13.08 16.86
CA LEU A 41 -1.33 12.12 15.97
C LEU A 41 -0.59 10.78 15.89
N TYR A 42 0.68 10.78 16.24
CA TYR A 42 1.53 9.60 16.05
C TYR A 42 2.34 9.29 17.30
N ASP A 43 2.46 8.01 17.60
CA ASP A 43 3.43 7.53 18.59
C ASP A 43 4.84 7.50 17.97
N MET A 44 4.93 7.37 16.64
CA MET A 44 6.19 7.17 15.95
C MET A 44 6.09 7.57 14.48
N ILE A 45 7.07 8.32 13.98
CA ILE A 45 7.28 8.58 12.55
C ILE A 45 8.77 8.52 12.24
N LEU A 46 9.12 7.83 11.17
CA LEU A 46 10.41 7.89 10.51
C LEU A 46 10.19 8.23 9.04
N SER A 47 10.68 9.38 8.61
CA SER A 47 10.70 9.77 7.20
C SER A 47 12.10 9.60 6.65
N THR A 48 12.22 8.90 5.53
CA THR A 48 13.51 8.68 4.87
C THR A 48 13.40 8.90 3.38
N ALA A 49 14.38 9.61 2.83
CA ALA A 49 14.49 9.81 1.39
C ALA A 49 15.29 8.64 0.78
N LEU A 50 14.65 7.90 -0.11
CA LEU A 50 15.31 6.86 -0.90
C LEU A 50 16.15 7.49 -2.02
N THR A 51 17.14 6.77 -2.52
CA THR A 51 17.91 7.22 -3.70
C THR A 51 17.03 7.30 -4.96
N TRP A 52 16.04 6.40 -5.07
CA TRP A 52 15.07 6.29 -6.15
C TRP A 52 13.70 5.98 -5.56
N PRO A 53 12.59 6.41 -6.20
CA PRO A 53 11.26 6.07 -5.74
C PRO A 53 11.02 4.57 -5.77
N THR A 54 10.05 4.13 -5.00
CA THR A 54 9.56 2.76 -5.00
C THR A 54 8.06 2.72 -5.27
N LEU A 55 7.65 1.87 -6.21
CA LEU A 55 6.23 1.62 -6.53
C LEU A 55 5.63 0.51 -5.66
N THR A 56 6.41 -0.08 -4.77
CA THR A 56 5.97 -1.24 -3.98
C THR A 56 6.60 -1.22 -2.60
N VAL A 57 5.81 -1.50 -1.57
CA VAL A 57 6.28 -1.65 -0.20
C VAL A 57 5.56 -2.80 0.47
N GLN A 58 6.29 -3.65 1.19
CA GLN A 58 5.70 -4.73 1.98
C GLN A 58 6.56 -5.06 3.20
N TRP A 59 5.95 -5.08 4.39
CA TRP A 59 6.62 -5.60 5.57
C TRP A 59 6.84 -7.11 5.45
N PHE A 60 8.03 -7.59 5.82
CA PHE A 60 8.24 -9.02 6.03
C PHE A 60 7.55 -9.47 7.32
N PRO A 61 7.15 -10.76 7.41
CA PRO A 61 6.43 -11.27 8.56
C PRO A 61 7.31 -11.59 9.76
N ASP A 62 8.64 -11.56 9.59
CA ASP A 62 9.59 -11.85 10.64
C ASP A 62 9.97 -10.61 11.44
N VAL A 63 10.17 -10.81 12.73
CA VAL A 63 10.72 -9.84 13.65
C VAL A 63 11.85 -10.47 14.44
N LYS A 64 12.93 -9.74 14.64
CA LYS A 64 14.06 -10.17 15.48
C LYS A 64 14.15 -9.30 16.72
N GLU A 65 14.31 -9.92 17.86
CA GLU A 65 14.56 -9.25 19.13
C GLU A 65 15.97 -9.60 19.64
N PRO A 66 16.98 -8.75 19.35
CA PRO A 66 18.34 -9.01 19.78
C PRO A 66 18.45 -9.02 21.31
N GLU A 67 19.13 -10.02 21.86
CA GLU A 67 19.40 -10.09 23.30
C GLU A 67 20.19 -8.85 23.78
N GLY A 68 19.77 -8.27 24.90
CA GLY A 68 20.42 -7.11 25.49
C GLY A 68 20.16 -5.77 24.78
N LYS A 69 19.35 -5.74 23.72
CA LYS A 69 18.92 -4.51 23.06
C LYS A 69 17.45 -4.24 23.31
N ASN A 70 17.09 -2.98 23.54
CA ASN A 70 15.72 -2.53 23.69
C ASN A 70 15.11 -2.14 22.33
N CYS A 71 15.24 -3.01 21.33
CA CYS A 71 14.67 -2.78 19.99
C CYS A 71 14.16 -4.08 19.37
N ARG A 72 13.23 -3.94 18.43
CA ARG A 72 12.80 -4.94 17.47
C ARG A 72 13.36 -4.59 16.10
N ILE A 73 13.75 -5.60 15.36
CA ILE A 73 14.26 -5.44 14.00
C ILE A 73 13.26 -6.03 13.06
N HIS A 74 12.67 -5.17 12.26
CA HIS A 74 11.75 -5.50 11.19
C HIS A 74 12.43 -5.37 9.84
N ARG A 75 11.86 -5.98 8.80
CA ARG A 75 12.34 -5.84 7.41
C ARG A 75 11.21 -5.38 6.51
N VAL A 76 11.59 -4.58 5.51
CA VAL A 76 10.67 -4.06 4.48
C VAL A 76 11.22 -4.42 3.11
N LEU A 77 10.36 -4.93 2.25
CA LEU A 77 10.62 -5.16 0.84
C LEU A 77 10.22 -3.91 0.06
N ILE A 78 11.13 -3.42 -0.77
CA ILE A 78 10.92 -2.29 -1.68
C ILE A 78 11.57 -2.57 -3.03
N GLY A 79 11.14 -1.86 -4.05
CA GLY A 79 11.76 -1.85 -5.37
C GLY A 79 12.48 -0.54 -5.66
N THR A 80 13.01 -0.40 -6.87
CA THR A 80 13.44 0.88 -7.41
C THR A 80 12.71 1.18 -8.71
N HIS A 81 12.43 2.45 -8.94
CA HIS A 81 11.96 3.00 -10.18
C HIS A 81 12.97 4.07 -10.61
N THR A 82 13.91 3.69 -11.49
CA THR A 82 15.04 4.56 -11.84
C THR A 82 14.81 5.23 -13.20
N SER A 83 15.43 6.37 -13.41
CA SER A 83 15.48 6.98 -14.73
C SER A 83 16.35 6.17 -15.70
N GLU A 84 16.14 6.37 -17.00
CA GLU A 84 16.79 5.64 -18.08
C GLU A 84 18.29 5.43 -17.88
N GLY A 85 18.73 4.19 -18.10
CA GLY A 85 20.14 3.78 -18.05
C GLY A 85 20.71 3.57 -16.64
N LYS A 86 19.92 3.73 -15.57
CA LYS A 86 20.35 3.39 -14.22
C LYS A 86 19.91 1.98 -13.86
N PRO A 87 20.71 1.24 -13.05
CA PRO A 87 20.34 -0.10 -12.63
C PRO A 87 19.15 -0.07 -11.66
N ASN A 88 18.22 -0.99 -11.84
CA ASN A 88 17.13 -1.22 -10.93
C ASN A 88 17.41 -2.39 -9.99
N HIS A 89 16.85 -2.33 -8.80
CA HIS A 89 17.08 -3.33 -7.76
C HIS A 89 15.78 -3.65 -7.00
N LEU A 90 15.62 -4.92 -6.68
CA LEU A 90 14.80 -5.35 -5.57
C LEU A 90 15.60 -5.15 -4.29
N GLN A 91 15.04 -4.50 -3.28
CA GLN A 91 15.75 -4.10 -2.08
C GLN A 91 15.06 -4.63 -0.82
N ILE A 92 15.86 -5.05 0.14
CA ILE A 92 15.39 -5.37 1.48
C ILE A 92 16.03 -4.39 2.44
N ALA A 93 15.18 -3.65 3.13
CA ALA A 93 15.58 -2.73 4.17
C ALA A 93 15.34 -3.32 5.55
N GLN A 94 16.13 -2.89 6.52
CA GLN A 94 16.00 -3.22 7.93
C GLN A 94 15.63 -1.96 8.70
N VAL A 95 14.67 -2.10 9.60
CA VAL A 95 14.21 -1.03 10.50
C VAL A 95 14.38 -1.50 11.93
N GLU A 96 15.17 -0.77 12.71
CA GLU A 96 15.30 -1.01 14.14
C GLU A 96 14.31 -0.09 14.87
N ILE A 97 13.34 -0.67 15.57
CA ILE A 97 12.29 0.02 16.31
C ILE A 97 12.42 -0.32 17.78
N PRO A 98 12.51 0.65 18.69
CA PRO A 98 12.56 0.39 20.11
C PRO A 98 11.28 -0.24 20.65
N LYS A 99 11.43 -1.07 21.68
CA LYS A 99 10.32 -1.81 22.31
C LYS A 99 9.43 -0.94 23.20
N SER A 100 10.01 0.09 23.79
CA SER A 100 9.28 1.00 24.67
C SER A 100 9.43 2.43 24.16
N VAL A 101 8.39 2.92 23.54
CA VAL A 101 8.27 4.32 23.14
C VAL A 101 7.21 4.93 24.02
N ARG A 102 7.60 5.95 24.79
CA ARG A 102 6.63 6.91 25.32
C ARG A 102 6.80 8.18 24.49
N PRO A 103 5.82 8.52 23.66
CA PRO A 103 5.92 9.72 22.84
C PRO A 103 6.13 10.93 23.75
N ASN A 104 7.12 11.74 23.42
CA ASN A 104 7.23 13.06 23.99
C ASN A 104 6.58 14.01 23.00
N ALA A 105 5.34 14.36 23.24
CA ALA A 105 4.52 15.24 22.38
C ALA A 105 5.17 16.61 22.06
N ASN A 106 6.31 16.93 22.65
CA ASN A 106 6.97 18.23 22.49
C ASN A 106 8.15 18.21 21.50
N GLU A 107 8.51 17.06 20.92
CA GLU A 107 9.75 16.97 20.14
C GLU A 107 9.57 16.21 18.82
N TYR A 108 9.22 16.95 17.77
CA TYR A 108 9.55 16.53 16.41
C TYR A 108 10.98 16.99 16.10
N ASP A 109 11.86 16.04 15.77
CA ASP A 109 13.23 16.35 15.34
C ASP A 109 13.24 16.69 13.84
N ASP A 110 13.28 18.00 13.55
CA ASP A 110 13.30 18.52 12.18
C ASP A 110 14.51 18.09 11.36
N GLU A 111 15.66 17.83 12.02
CA GLU A 111 16.88 17.42 11.32
C GLU A 111 16.83 15.94 10.91
N ARG A 112 16.09 15.13 11.66
CA ARG A 112 16.01 13.68 11.44
C ARG A 112 14.69 13.24 10.79
N GLY A 113 13.66 14.09 10.81
CA GLY A 113 12.33 13.72 10.34
C GLY A 113 11.66 12.66 11.24
N GLU A 114 11.95 12.66 12.54
CA GLU A 114 11.49 11.65 13.48
C GLU A 114 10.55 12.24 14.53
N ILE A 115 9.46 11.54 14.82
CA ILE A 115 8.70 11.67 16.07
C ILE A 115 8.78 10.35 16.81
N GLY A 116 8.62 10.45 18.06
CA GLY A 116 8.38 9.32 18.87
C GLY A 116 9.43 9.16 19.90
N GLY A 117 9.18 9.61 21.04
CA GLY A 117 9.71 9.23 22.30
C GLY A 117 11.22 9.01 22.42
N TYR A 118 11.93 9.20 21.31
CA TYR A 118 13.39 9.15 21.22
C TYR A 118 14.02 10.50 21.53
N GLY A 119 13.18 11.45 21.89
CA GLY A 119 13.62 12.72 22.44
C GLY A 119 14.59 12.49 23.56
N LYS A 120 15.66 13.25 23.56
CA LYS A 120 16.77 13.27 24.49
C LYS A 120 16.30 13.10 25.95
N SER A 121 16.07 11.85 26.36
CA SER A 121 16.16 11.54 27.77
C SER A 121 17.59 11.87 28.19
N PRO A 122 17.82 12.63 29.25
CA PRO A 122 19.18 12.97 29.72
C PRO A 122 20.04 11.75 30.04
N SER A 123 19.47 10.55 30.00
CA SER A 123 20.13 9.25 30.19
C SER A 123 20.04 8.33 28.96
N ALA A 124 19.59 8.84 27.81
CA ALA A 124 19.48 8.01 26.62
C ALA A 124 20.86 7.76 26.02
N ASP A 125 21.33 6.55 26.18
CA ASP A 125 22.34 6.00 25.29
C ASP A 125 21.87 6.19 23.84
N ALA A 126 22.82 6.50 22.94
CA ALA A 126 22.58 6.66 21.49
C ALA A 126 22.01 5.40 20.79
N THR A 127 21.54 4.43 21.57
CA THR A 127 20.98 3.14 21.15
C THR A 127 19.46 3.13 20.99
N THR A 128 18.76 4.24 21.25
CA THR A 128 17.29 4.29 21.25
C THR A 128 16.66 4.95 20.02
N ALA A 129 17.45 5.47 19.07
CA ALA A 129 16.92 6.03 17.84
C ALA A 129 16.49 4.93 16.85
N MET A 130 15.42 5.18 16.10
CA MET A 130 15.05 4.34 14.94
C MET A 130 16.21 4.33 13.94
N LYS A 131 16.47 3.17 13.36
CA LYS A 131 17.52 3.03 12.34
C LYS A 131 16.95 2.37 11.11
N TRP A 132 17.22 2.98 9.99
CA TRP A 132 16.92 2.48 8.67
C TRP A 132 18.21 2.15 7.93
N SER A 133 18.26 1.00 7.28
CA SER A 133 19.35 0.63 6.38
C SER A 133 18.89 -0.39 5.34
N ILE A 134 19.38 -0.25 4.11
CA ILE A 134 19.20 -1.27 3.09
C ILE A 134 20.25 -2.35 3.35
N VAL A 135 19.80 -3.58 3.58
CA VAL A 135 20.65 -4.71 3.94
C VAL A 135 20.91 -5.68 2.80
N GLN A 136 20.08 -5.63 1.74
CA GLN A 136 20.29 -6.44 0.55
C GLN A 136 19.76 -5.71 -0.68
N LYS A 137 20.50 -5.79 -1.80
CA LYS A 137 20.11 -5.30 -3.11
C LYS A 137 20.30 -6.42 -4.12
N ILE A 138 19.25 -6.75 -4.87
CA ILE A 138 19.25 -7.78 -5.91
C ILE A 138 19.02 -7.10 -7.25
N ASP A 139 19.88 -7.36 -8.23
CA ASP A 139 19.77 -6.77 -9.56
C ASP A 139 18.44 -7.17 -10.24
N HIS A 140 17.72 -6.18 -10.77
CA HIS A 140 16.42 -6.35 -11.44
C HIS A 140 16.46 -5.76 -12.86
N PRO A 141 15.81 -6.41 -13.86
CA PRO A 141 15.89 -5.97 -15.26
C PRO A 141 14.87 -4.89 -15.59
N GLY A 142 15.04 -3.69 -15.12
CA GLY A 142 14.09 -2.58 -15.24
C GLY A 142 13.38 -2.31 -13.93
N GLU A 143 12.37 -1.50 -13.98
CA GLU A 143 11.60 -1.05 -12.83
C GLU A 143 10.87 -2.21 -12.15
N VAL A 144 10.67 -2.07 -10.84
CA VAL A 144 9.93 -3.04 -10.04
C VAL A 144 8.51 -2.50 -9.84
N ASN A 145 7.58 -2.85 -10.73
CA ASN A 145 6.21 -2.36 -10.65
C ASN A 145 5.50 -2.87 -9.38
N LYS A 146 5.69 -4.13 -9.05
CA LYS A 146 5.14 -4.75 -7.83
C LYS A 146 6.08 -5.85 -7.35
N ALA A 147 6.27 -5.95 -6.04
CA ALA A 147 7.02 -7.03 -5.41
C ALA A 147 6.24 -7.57 -4.20
N ARG A 148 6.13 -8.91 -4.12
CA ARG A 148 5.45 -9.58 -2.99
C ARG A 148 6.19 -10.87 -2.65
N TYR A 149 6.43 -11.10 -1.36
CA TYR A 149 6.99 -12.37 -0.89
C TYR A 149 5.92 -13.46 -0.80
N CYS A 150 6.31 -14.72 -0.93
CA CYS A 150 5.44 -15.87 -0.73
C CYS A 150 5.11 -16.04 0.77
N PRO A 151 3.83 -16.05 1.18
CA PRO A 151 3.47 -16.11 2.61
C PRO A 151 4.01 -17.35 3.34
N GLN A 152 4.07 -18.50 2.65
CA GLN A 152 4.57 -19.74 3.23
C GLN A 152 6.10 -19.82 3.25
N ASN A 153 6.77 -19.04 2.39
CA ASN A 153 8.23 -18.97 2.30
C ASN A 153 8.66 -17.54 1.95
N PRO A 154 8.82 -16.64 2.94
CA PRO A 154 9.15 -15.24 2.71
C PRO A 154 10.51 -14.99 2.03
N ASP A 155 11.35 -16.01 1.88
CA ASP A 155 12.58 -15.92 1.12
C ASP A 155 12.36 -15.94 -0.40
N LEU A 156 11.19 -16.41 -0.86
CA LEU A 156 10.76 -16.34 -2.26
C LEU A 156 9.98 -15.05 -2.51
N ILE A 157 10.47 -14.24 -3.45
CA ILE A 157 9.88 -12.96 -3.81
C ILE A 157 9.54 -13.00 -5.29
N ALA A 158 8.28 -12.67 -5.62
CA ALA A 158 7.84 -12.43 -6.98
C ALA A 158 7.88 -10.94 -7.28
N THR A 159 8.33 -10.56 -8.47
CA THR A 159 8.30 -9.19 -8.98
C THR A 159 7.64 -9.15 -10.35
N LEU A 160 6.85 -8.12 -10.62
CA LEU A 160 6.38 -7.77 -11.95
C LEU A 160 7.39 -6.82 -12.60
N ALA A 161 7.86 -7.19 -13.77
CA ALA A 161 8.78 -6.42 -14.58
C ALA A 161 8.03 -5.69 -15.72
N VAL A 162 8.58 -4.60 -16.22
CA VAL A 162 8.01 -3.76 -17.30
C VAL A 162 7.82 -4.51 -18.62
N ASP A 163 8.48 -5.65 -18.82
CA ASP A 163 8.33 -6.47 -20.01
C ASP A 163 7.23 -7.54 -19.91
N GLY A 164 6.44 -7.50 -18.83
CA GLY A 164 5.34 -8.42 -18.57
C GLY A 164 5.76 -9.75 -17.95
N ARG A 165 7.05 -10.00 -17.75
CA ARG A 165 7.51 -11.19 -17.04
C ARG A 165 7.33 -11.03 -15.53
N ILE A 166 7.05 -12.15 -14.87
CA ILE A 166 7.13 -12.22 -13.42
C ILE A 166 8.40 -12.98 -13.08
N LEU A 167 9.24 -12.36 -12.26
CA LEU A 167 10.52 -12.93 -11.88
C LEU A 167 10.44 -13.41 -10.44
N ILE A 168 10.90 -14.63 -10.20
CA ILE A 168 10.93 -15.23 -8.86
C ILE A 168 12.38 -15.25 -8.37
N PHE A 169 12.61 -14.56 -7.28
CA PHE A 169 13.89 -14.47 -6.61
C PHE A 169 13.84 -15.23 -5.29
N ASP A 170 14.79 -16.14 -5.08
CA ASP A 170 15.11 -16.67 -3.75
C ASP A 170 16.24 -15.80 -3.17
N ARG A 171 15.89 -14.87 -2.27
CA ARG A 171 16.86 -13.91 -1.74
C ARG A 171 18.07 -14.54 -1.06
N THR A 172 17.95 -15.78 -0.57
CA THR A 172 19.05 -16.50 0.09
C THR A 172 20.14 -16.95 -0.89
N LYS A 173 19.83 -16.99 -2.20
CA LYS A 173 20.77 -17.33 -3.27
C LYS A 173 21.46 -16.12 -3.89
N HIS A 174 21.16 -14.92 -3.39
CA HIS A 174 21.75 -13.67 -3.85
C HIS A 174 22.69 -13.08 -2.81
N SER A 175 23.73 -12.40 -3.28
CA SER A 175 24.62 -11.61 -2.43
C SER A 175 23.88 -10.44 -1.79
N PHE A 176 24.45 -9.86 -0.75
CA PHE A 176 23.89 -8.64 -0.12
C PHE A 176 24.06 -7.41 -1.01
N GLU A 177 25.17 -7.37 -1.77
CA GLU A 177 25.45 -6.30 -2.73
C GLU A 177 25.22 -6.77 -4.16
N PRO A 178 24.73 -5.89 -5.05
CA PRO A 178 24.51 -6.22 -6.44
C PRO A 178 25.82 -6.55 -7.16
N ASN A 179 25.75 -7.43 -8.14
CA ASN A 179 26.90 -7.84 -8.95
C ASN A 179 26.75 -7.51 -10.45
N GLY A 180 25.74 -6.74 -10.80
CA GLY A 180 25.40 -6.32 -12.16
C GLY A 180 24.81 -7.44 -13.04
N LYS A 181 24.39 -8.56 -12.44
CA LYS A 181 23.77 -9.68 -13.17
C LYS A 181 22.38 -9.98 -12.64
N VAL A 182 21.41 -9.83 -13.49
CA VAL A 182 20.04 -10.26 -13.23
C VAL A 182 19.99 -11.78 -13.30
N ASN A 183 19.65 -12.43 -12.20
CA ASN A 183 19.65 -13.90 -12.11
C ASN A 183 18.45 -14.40 -11.27
N PRO A 184 17.19 -14.23 -11.75
CA PRO A 184 16.04 -14.81 -11.08
C PRO A 184 16.13 -16.35 -11.14
N GLN A 185 15.61 -17.00 -10.12
CA GLN A 185 15.55 -18.47 -10.08
C GLN A 185 14.54 -19.02 -11.10
N ILE A 186 13.44 -18.28 -11.33
CA ILE A 186 12.41 -18.66 -12.29
C ILE A 186 11.91 -17.40 -13.00
N SER A 187 11.69 -17.49 -14.31
CA SER A 187 11.00 -16.51 -15.13
C SER A 187 9.63 -17.07 -15.52
N LEU A 188 8.57 -16.38 -15.15
CA LEU A 188 7.21 -16.73 -15.55
C LEU A 188 6.86 -15.93 -16.81
N GLU A 189 6.61 -16.62 -17.90
CA GLU A 189 6.39 -16.03 -19.22
C GLU A 189 4.98 -16.33 -19.71
N GLY A 190 4.18 -15.29 -19.91
CA GLY A 190 2.80 -15.46 -20.35
C GLY A 190 2.10 -14.16 -20.68
N HIS A 191 2.29 -13.11 -19.90
CA HIS A 191 1.78 -11.80 -20.24
C HIS A 191 2.54 -11.18 -21.42
N LYS A 192 1.88 -10.26 -22.12
CA LYS A 192 2.42 -9.56 -23.30
C LYS A 192 2.75 -8.11 -23.03
N GLN A 193 2.26 -7.59 -21.92
CA GLN A 193 2.42 -6.23 -21.45
C GLN A 193 2.69 -6.26 -19.95
N GLU A 194 3.15 -5.16 -19.41
CA GLU A 194 3.38 -5.01 -17.98
C GLU A 194 2.09 -5.14 -17.17
N GLY A 195 2.22 -5.07 -15.86
CA GLY A 195 1.07 -5.13 -14.94
C GLY A 195 1.46 -4.73 -13.53
N PHE A 196 0.44 -4.57 -12.68
CA PHE A 196 0.57 -4.17 -11.29
C PHE A 196 -0.10 -5.15 -10.33
N GLY A 197 -1.02 -5.98 -10.83
CA GLY A 197 -1.69 -7.02 -10.05
C GLY A 197 -0.80 -8.23 -9.79
N LEU A 198 -0.42 -8.49 -8.53
CA LEU A 198 0.41 -9.63 -8.14
C LEU A 198 0.05 -10.11 -6.75
N ASN A 199 -0.42 -11.35 -6.63
CA ASN A 199 -0.81 -11.92 -5.35
C ASN A 199 -0.46 -13.40 -5.23
N TRP A 200 0.18 -13.78 -4.13
CA TRP A 200 0.45 -15.16 -3.80
C TRP A 200 -0.78 -15.83 -3.20
N ASN A 201 -0.95 -17.11 -3.51
CA ASN A 201 -2.03 -17.92 -2.93
C ASN A 201 -1.75 -18.19 -1.44
N PRO A 202 -2.59 -17.73 -0.50
CA PRO A 202 -2.38 -17.96 0.92
C PRO A 202 -2.61 -19.41 1.33
N HIS A 203 -3.23 -20.23 0.47
CA HIS A 203 -3.58 -21.63 0.75
C HIS A 203 -2.63 -22.64 0.10
N SER A 204 -1.78 -22.21 -0.85
CA SER A 204 -0.91 -23.12 -1.59
C SER A 204 0.43 -22.47 -1.88
N GLU A 205 1.47 -22.96 -1.24
CA GLU A 205 2.85 -22.50 -1.47
C GLU A 205 3.24 -22.64 -2.94
N GLY A 206 3.84 -21.60 -3.48
CA GLY A 206 4.33 -21.55 -4.87
C GLY A 206 3.24 -21.30 -5.91
N ALA A 207 2.00 -21.11 -5.52
CA ALA A 207 0.95 -20.65 -6.43
C ALA A 207 0.76 -19.13 -6.34
N LEU A 208 0.61 -18.46 -7.49
CA LEU A 208 0.36 -17.03 -7.54
C LEU A 208 -0.56 -16.66 -8.70
N ALA A 209 -1.15 -15.47 -8.62
CA ALA A 209 -1.97 -14.84 -9.66
C ALA A 209 -1.36 -13.50 -10.07
N SER A 210 -1.54 -13.13 -11.32
CA SER A 210 -1.13 -11.83 -11.85
C SER A 210 -2.16 -11.26 -12.80
N GLY A 211 -2.29 -9.93 -12.79
CA GLY A 211 -3.06 -9.13 -13.72
C GLY A 211 -2.14 -8.26 -14.56
N SER A 212 -2.50 -7.98 -15.81
CA SER A 212 -1.70 -7.23 -16.76
C SER A 212 -2.54 -6.31 -17.64
N GLU A 213 -1.89 -5.33 -18.23
CA GLU A 213 -2.44 -4.46 -19.27
C GLU A 213 -2.88 -5.24 -20.51
N ASP A 214 -2.39 -6.46 -20.70
CA ASP A 214 -2.85 -7.36 -21.77
C ASP A 214 -4.28 -7.92 -21.56
N GLN A 215 -5.01 -7.37 -20.58
CA GLN A 215 -6.41 -7.69 -20.23
C GLN A 215 -6.60 -9.10 -19.67
N THR A 216 -5.51 -9.76 -19.28
CA THR A 216 -5.59 -11.14 -18.80
C THR A 216 -5.20 -11.29 -17.34
N VAL A 217 -5.81 -12.29 -16.69
CA VAL A 217 -5.37 -12.81 -15.40
C VAL A 217 -4.71 -14.15 -15.63
N CYS A 218 -3.48 -14.31 -15.16
CA CYS A 218 -2.73 -15.56 -15.24
C CYS A 218 -2.55 -16.19 -13.85
N LEU A 219 -2.70 -17.52 -13.79
CA LEU A 219 -2.36 -18.32 -12.63
C LEU A 219 -1.10 -19.11 -12.88
N TRP A 220 -0.26 -19.20 -11.88
CA TRP A 220 1.03 -19.85 -11.94
C TRP A 220 1.17 -20.84 -10.79
N ASP A 221 1.81 -21.98 -11.06
CA ASP A 221 2.12 -22.98 -10.04
C ASP A 221 3.58 -23.40 -10.18
N LEU A 222 4.43 -22.88 -9.31
CA LEU A 222 5.88 -23.15 -9.34
C LEU A 222 6.21 -24.63 -9.16
N LYS A 223 5.29 -25.42 -8.56
CA LYS A 223 5.46 -26.88 -8.41
C LYS A 223 5.41 -27.63 -9.75
N SER A 224 4.83 -27.02 -10.78
CA SER A 224 4.76 -27.58 -12.12
C SER A 224 6.05 -27.37 -12.95
N LEU A 225 7.04 -26.65 -12.39
CA LEU A 225 8.31 -26.41 -13.06
C LEU A 225 9.06 -27.70 -13.30
N GLN A 226 9.41 -27.97 -14.56
CA GLN A 226 10.18 -29.14 -14.92
C GLN A 226 11.63 -29.06 -14.45
N SER A 227 12.19 -30.19 -14.03
CA SER A 227 13.57 -30.24 -13.57
C SER A 227 14.55 -29.72 -14.64
N GLY A 228 15.38 -28.75 -14.26
CA GLY A 228 16.34 -28.10 -15.15
C GLY A 228 15.79 -26.93 -15.97
N SER A 229 14.49 -26.63 -15.89
CA SER A 229 13.93 -25.42 -16.50
C SER A 229 14.03 -24.25 -15.53
N THR A 230 14.21 -23.05 -16.06
CA THR A 230 14.12 -21.77 -15.35
C THR A 230 12.96 -20.91 -15.85
N THR A 231 12.18 -21.41 -16.81
CA THR A 231 11.04 -20.72 -17.41
C THR A 231 9.77 -21.54 -17.22
N LEU A 232 8.69 -20.86 -16.87
CA LEU A 232 7.38 -21.46 -16.62
C LEU A 232 6.27 -20.65 -17.32
N GLY A 233 5.40 -21.34 -18.06
CA GLY A 233 4.16 -20.74 -18.60
C GLY A 233 3.02 -20.75 -17.57
N PRO A 234 1.94 -19.98 -17.80
CA PRO A 234 0.80 -19.96 -16.90
C PRO A 234 0.09 -21.32 -16.87
N SER A 235 -0.26 -21.77 -15.68
CA SER A 235 -1.10 -22.96 -15.51
C SER A 235 -2.52 -22.73 -16.03
N ARG A 236 -2.98 -21.48 -15.95
CA ARG A 236 -4.28 -21.04 -16.48
C ARG A 236 -4.24 -19.57 -16.85
N ARG A 237 -4.94 -19.20 -17.92
CA ARG A 237 -5.12 -17.81 -18.36
C ARG A 237 -6.60 -17.51 -18.50
N PHE A 238 -7.05 -16.43 -17.88
CA PHE A 238 -8.41 -15.92 -17.99
C PHE A 238 -8.45 -14.65 -18.85
N THR A 239 -9.52 -14.55 -19.68
CA THR A 239 -9.76 -13.44 -20.61
C THR A 239 -11.18 -12.92 -20.41
N HIS A 240 -11.56 -12.66 -19.18
CA HIS A 240 -12.90 -12.25 -18.79
C HIS A 240 -13.05 -10.73 -18.72
N HIS A 241 -11.96 -9.97 -18.56
CA HIS A 241 -11.94 -8.53 -18.65
C HIS A 241 -11.80 -8.04 -20.09
N THR A 242 -12.28 -6.82 -20.33
CA THR A 242 -12.26 -6.16 -21.65
C THR A 242 -11.31 -4.96 -21.69
N ASN A 243 -10.65 -4.65 -20.59
CA ASN A 243 -9.64 -3.62 -20.47
C ASN A 243 -8.54 -4.06 -19.49
N ILE A 244 -7.57 -3.20 -19.21
CA ILE A 244 -6.43 -3.41 -18.30
C ILE A 244 -6.89 -4.01 -16.98
N VAL A 245 -6.17 -5.04 -16.49
CA VAL A 245 -6.39 -5.62 -15.16
C VAL A 245 -5.41 -4.99 -14.20
N ASN A 246 -5.92 -4.11 -13.32
CA ASN A 246 -5.09 -3.33 -12.40
C ASN A 246 -4.66 -4.12 -11.17
N ASP A 247 -5.56 -4.96 -10.63
CA ASP A 247 -5.25 -5.73 -9.42
C ASP A 247 -5.91 -7.10 -9.44
N VAL A 248 -5.29 -8.04 -8.74
CA VAL A 248 -5.76 -9.42 -8.57
C VAL A 248 -5.44 -9.92 -7.18
N GLN A 249 -6.39 -10.57 -6.52
CA GLN A 249 -6.18 -11.13 -5.20
C GLN A 249 -6.83 -12.50 -5.05
N TYR A 250 -6.12 -13.44 -4.43
CA TYR A 250 -6.72 -14.66 -3.91
C TYR A 250 -7.58 -14.33 -2.69
N HIS A 251 -8.71 -15.00 -2.59
CA HIS A 251 -9.56 -14.88 -1.41
C HIS A 251 -8.86 -15.48 -0.18
N PRO A 252 -8.71 -14.73 0.92
CA PRO A 252 -7.90 -15.18 2.07
C PRO A 252 -8.51 -16.37 2.83
N ILE A 253 -9.82 -16.56 2.78
CA ILE A 253 -10.53 -17.63 3.49
C ILE A 253 -10.94 -18.75 2.52
N SER A 254 -11.51 -18.39 1.38
CA SER A 254 -12.05 -19.37 0.41
C SER A 254 -11.03 -19.67 -0.69
N LYS A 255 -10.42 -20.84 -0.61
CA LYS A 255 -9.29 -21.28 -1.49
C LYS A 255 -9.60 -21.34 -2.98
N ASN A 256 -10.87 -21.26 -3.37
CA ASN A 256 -11.30 -21.43 -4.76
C ASN A 256 -11.60 -20.12 -5.47
N PHE A 257 -11.63 -19.00 -4.76
CA PHE A 257 -11.99 -17.71 -5.32
C PHE A 257 -10.80 -16.80 -5.53
N ILE A 258 -10.85 -16.08 -6.64
CA ILE A 258 -9.91 -15.01 -7.00
C ILE A 258 -10.75 -13.82 -7.44
N GLY A 259 -10.42 -12.64 -6.95
CA GLY A 259 -10.99 -11.39 -7.40
C GLY A 259 -10.02 -10.68 -8.35
N SER A 260 -10.56 -9.98 -9.33
CA SER A 260 -9.82 -9.07 -10.20
C SER A 260 -10.62 -7.82 -10.49
N VAL A 261 -9.93 -6.71 -10.68
CA VAL A 261 -10.51 -5.39 -11.00
C VAL A 261 -9.80 -4.78 -12.20
N SER A 262 -10.53 -3.94 -12.94
CA SER A 262 -10.09 -3.49 -14.25
C SER A 262 -10.60 -2.08 -14.58
N ASP A 263 -9.96 -1.47 -15.58
CA ASP A 263 -10.44 -0.27 -16.27
C ASP A 263 -11.75 -0.50 -17.05
N ASP A 264 -12.24 -1.73 -17.13
CA ASP A 264 -13.57 -2.01 -17.64
C ASP A 264 -14.71 -1.72 -16.62
N LEU A 265 -14.36 -1.08 -15.51
CA LEU A 265 -15.25 -0.66 -14.42
C LEU A 265 -15.90 -1.83 -13.67
N THR A 266 -15.30 -3.02 -13.73
CA THR A 266 -15.87 -4.20 -13.09
C THR A 266 -14.96 -4.79 -12.01
N LEU A 267 -15.60 -5.27 -10.93
CA LEU A 267 -15.05 -6.27 -10.04
C LEU A 267 -15.54 -7.64 -10.49
N GLN A 268 -14.65 -8.57 -10.74
CA GLN A 268 -15.02 -9.92 -11.16
C GLN A 268 -14.43 -10.98 -10.22
N ILE A 269 -15.27 -11.93 -9.83
CA ILE A 269 -14.86 -13.06 -8.98
C ILE A 269 -14.84 -14.32 -9.82
N LEU A 270 -13.69 -14.98 -9.84
CA LEU A 270 -13.44 -16.25 -10.52
C LEU A 270 -13.50 -17.40 -9.53
N ASP A 271 -14.20 -18.48 -9.92
CA ASP A 271 -14.08 -19.77 -9.26
C ASP A 271 -13.11 -20.65 -10.06
N VAL A 272 -11.95 -20.94 -9.50
CA VAL A 272 -10.90 -21.71 -10.20
C VAL A 272 -11.31 -23.15 -10.56
N ARG A 273 -12.41 -23.67 -9.98
CA ARG A 273 -12.94 -25.00 -10.31
C ARG A 273 -13.75 -25.01 -11.60
N GLN A 274 -14.25 -23.85 -12.02
CA GLN A 274 -15.01 -23.75 -13.26
C GLN A 274 -14.12 -23.91 -14.49
N PRO A 275 -14.56 -24.65 -15.51
CA PRO A 275 -13.75 -24.90 -16.70
C PRO A 275 -13.62 -23.67 -17.63
N SER A 276 -14.52 -22.69 -17.51
CA SER A 276 -14.51 -21.49 -18.35
C SER A 276 -13.35 -20.57 -17.97
N ASN A 277 -12.67 -20.04 -18.99
CA ASN A 277 -11.63 -19.00 -18.82
C ASN A 277 -12.12 -17.62 -19.27
N THR A 278 -13.35 -17.51 -19.74
CA THR A 278 -13.94 -16.28 -20.31
C THR A 278 -15.13 -15.78 -19.51
N GLN A 279 -15.54 -16.50 -18.48
CA GLN A 279 -16.70 -16.16 -17.67
C GLN A 279 -16.34 -16.19 -16.20
N SER A 280 -16.75 -15.14 -15.50
CA SER A 280 -16.62 -15.01 -14.05
C SER A 280 -17.83 -15.60 -13.33
N SER A 281 -17.66 -16.02 -12.10
CA SER A 281 -18.72 -16.51 -11.23
C SER A 281 -19.63 -15.39 -10.77
N LEU A 282 -19.05 -14.23 -10.43
CA LEU A 282 -19.74 -13.01 -10.04
C LEU A 282 -19.14 -11.83 -10.78
N VAL A 283 -19.97 -10.87 -11.15
CA VAL A 283 -19.54 -9.62 -11.78
C VAL A 283 -20.31 -8.48 -11.16
N ALA A 284 -19.60 -7.57 -10.52
CA ALA A 284 -20.12 -6.29 -10.06
C ALA A 284 -19.89 -5.25 -11.16
N LYS A 285 -20.96 -4.59 -11.60
CA LYS A 285 -20.96 -3.53 -12.62
C LYS A 285 -21.69 -2.31 -12.09
N ASP A 286 -21.47 -1.18 -12.75
CA ASP A 286 -22.18 0.06 -12.45
C ASP A 286 -21.99 0.58 -11.00
N GLY A 287 -20.97 0.09 -10.32
CA GLY A 287 -20.65 0.52 -8.97
C GLY A 287 -19.62 1.66 -8.91
N HIS A 288 -18.80 1.80 -9.92
CA HIS A 288 -17.83 2.86 -10.08
C HIS A 288 -18.01 3.57 -11.42
N SER A 289 -17.70 4.86 -11.45
CA SER A 289 -17.81 5.68 -12.65
C SER A 289 -16.47 5.79 -13.42
N ASP A 290 -15.38 5.29 -12.84
CA ASP A 290 -14.05 5.28 -13.44
C ASP A 290 -13.30 3.99 -13.07
N ALA A 291 -12.09 3.81 -13.62
CA ALA A 291 -11.24 2.64 -13.46
C ALA A 291 -11.16 2.16 -12.00
N ILE A 292 -11.20 0.84 -11.80
CA ILE A 292 -11.02 0.24 -10.49
C ILE A 292 -9.56 -0.18 -10.36
N ASN A 293 -8.84 0.47 -9.45
CA ASN A 293 -7.38 0.34 -9.32
C ASN A 293 -6.95 -0.79 -8.39
N SER A 294 -7.71 -1.04 -7.32
CA SER A 294 -7.33 -2.06 -6.33
C SER A 294 -8.56 -2.76 -5.75
N LEU A 295 -8.36 -3.99 -5.28
CA LEU A 295 -9.33 -4.74 -4.50
C LEU A 295 -8.70 -5.29 -3.23
N ALA A 296 -9.53 -5.46 -2.19
CA ALA A 296 -9.09 -6.10 -0.96
C ALA A 296 -10.22 -6.95 -0.37
N PHE A 297 -10.02 -8.28 -0.30
CA PHE A 297 -10.91 -9.15 0.47
C PHE A 297 -10.67 -8.98 1.95
N ASN A 298 -11.75 -8.95 2.73
CA ASN A 298 -11.62 -8.90 4.18
C ASN A 298 -11.03 -10.21 4.72
N PRO A 299 -9.97 -10.18 5.53
CA PRO A 299 -9.33 -11.40 6.03
C PRO A 299 -10.14 -12.14 7.09
N SER A 300 -11.13 -11.50 7.70
CA SER A 300 -11.94 -12.04 8.78
C SER A 300 -13.37 -12.42 8.34
N THR A 301 -13.86 -11.82 7.24
CA THR A 301 -15.23 -11.98 6.76
C THR A 301 -15.25 -12.47 5.32
N GLU A 302 -15.69 -13.72 5.10
CA GLU A 302 -15.65 -14.37 3.78
C GLU A 302 -16.43 -13.66 2.67
N VAL A 303 -17.45 -12.89 3.02
CA VAL A 303 -18.33 -12.26 2.03
C VAL A 303 -18.01 -10.80 1.73
N LEU A 304 -17.07 -10.21 2.44
CA LEU A 304 -16.79 -8.78 2.33
C LEU A 304 -15.58 -8.51 1.45
N VAL A 305 -15.75 -7.61 0.48
CA VAL A 305 -14.66 -7.12 -0.38
C VAL A 305 -14.78 -5.61 -0.57
N ALA A 306 -13.64 -4.93 -0.63
CA ALA A 306 -13.55 -3.51 -0.94
C ALA A 306 -12.90 -3.31 -2.32
N THR A 307 -13.31 -2.24 -3.02
CA THR A 307 -12.73 -1.80 -4.31
C THR A 307 -12.37 -0.32 -4.25
N ALA A 308 -11.20 0.04 -4.76
CA ALA A 308 -10.75 1.43 -4.88
C ALA A 308 -10.80 1.87 -6.34
N SER A 309 -11.28 3.08 -6.58
CA SER A 309 -11.46 3.59 -7.94
C SER A 309 -10.80 4.97 -8.17
N ALA A 310 -10.53 5.23 -9.43
CA ALA A 310 -10.15 6.54 -9.93
C ALA A 310 -11.28 7.58 -9.78
N ASP A 311 -12.53 7.14 -9.55
CA ASP A 311 -13.66 8.01 -9.21
C ASP A 311 -13.58 8.60 -7.78
N LYS A 312 -12.46 8.41 -7.07
CA LYS A 312 -12.16 8.91 -5.72
C LYS A 312 -12.91 8.19 -4.59
N THR A 313 -13.70 7.18 -4.92
CA THR A 313 -14.53 6.43 -3.96
C THR A 313 -14.00 5.03 -3.70
N ILE A 314 -14.39 4.50 -2.54
CA ILE A 314 -14.16 3.10 -2.19
C ILE A 314 -15.51 2.42 -2.08
N GLY A 315 -15.69 1.33 -2.82
CA GLY A 315 -16.91 0.52 -2.77
C GLY A 315 -16.76 -0.64 -1.78
N ILE A 316 -17.74 -0.82 -0.91
CA ILE A 316 -17.86 -1.99 -0.03
C ILE A 316 -18.93 -2.91 -0.59
N TRP A 317 -18.60 -4.19 -0.78
CA TRP A 317 -19.44 -5.16 -1.46
C TRP A 317 -19.67 -6.41 -0.61
N ASP A 318 -20.88 -6.98 -0.75
CA ASP A 318 -21.20 -8.31 -0.24
C ASP A 318 -21.23 -9.31 -1.41
N LEU A 319 -20.34 -10.31 -1.39
CA LEU A 319 -20.24 -11.34 -2.43
C LEU A 319 -21.49 -12.18 -2.62
N ARG A 320 -22.43 -12.16 -1.67
CA ARG A 320 -23.75 -12.80 -1.80
C ARG A 320 -24.70 -12.01 -2.71
N ASN A 321 -24.45 -10.69 -2.84
CA ASN A 321 -25.20 -9.79 -3.72
C ASN A 321 -24.30 -8.67 -4.25
N VAL A 322 -23.63 -8.89 -5.37
CA VAL A 322 -22.73 -7.93 -6.02
C VAL A 322 -23.41 -6.98 -6.99
N LYS A 323 -24.76 -6.90 -6.97
CA LYS A 323 -25.51 -6.01 -7.87
C LYS A 323 -25.42 -4.54 -7.49
N GLU A 324 -25.19 -4.27 -6.23
CA GLU A 324 -25.05 -2.92 -5.67
C GLU A 324 -24.08 -2.93 -4.50
N LYS A 325 -23.44 -1.79 -4.26
CA LYS A 325 -22.55 -1.61 -3.11
C LYS A 325 -23.36 -1.67 -1.81
N VAL A 326 -22.80 -2.26 -0.78
CA VAL A 326 -23.32 -2.18 0.58
C VAL A 326 -23.14 -0.76 1.13
N HIS A 327 -21.96 -0.17 0.84
CA HIS A 327 -21.62 1.19 1.25
C HIS A 327 -20.59 1.79 0.29
N THR A 328 -20.52 3.13 0.27
CA THR A 328 -19.49 3.88 -0.45
C THR A 328 -18.77 4.78 0.55
N LEU A 329 -17.45 4.62 0.66
CA LEU A 329 -16.62 5.50 1.49
C LEU A 329 -16.15 6.67 0.63
N GLU A 330 -16.41 7.88 1.09
CA GLU A 330 -16.10 9.14 0.42
C GLU A 330 -15.23 9.99 1.36
N GLY A 331 -14.15 10.57 0.84
CA GLY A 331 -13.20 11.40 1.62
C GLY A 331 -11.92 11.70 0.87
N HIS A 332 -11.50 10.82 -0.04
CA HIS A 332 -10.38 11.10 -0.93
C HIS A 332 -10.72 12.17 -1.96
N GLN A 333 -9.72 12.98 -2.31
CA GLN A 333 -9.86 14.09 -3.26
C GLN A 333 -9.34 13.74 -4.65
N ASP A 334 -8.68 12.59 -4.81
CA ASP A 334 -8.17 12.08 -6.07
C ASP A 334 -8.25 10.55 -6.12
N ALA A 335 -7.82 9.95 -7.24
CA ALA A 335 -7.87 8.52 -7.49
C ALA A 335 -7.33 7.69 -6.32
N VAL A 336 -8.11 6.73 -5.85
CA VAL A 336 -7.68 5.78 -4.83
C VAL A 336 -6.94 4.64 -5.51
N THR A 337 -5.69 4.39 -5.09
CA THR A 337 -4.76 3.50 -5.80
C THR A 337 -4.53 2.16 -5.11
N SER A 338 -4.61 2.12 -3.79
CA SER A 338 -4.30 0.92 -3.02
C SER A 338 -5.21 0.75 -1.82
N LEU A 339 -5.59 -0.51 -1.54
CA LEU A 339 -6.39 -0.91 -0.38
C LEU A 339 -5.70 -2.02 0.40
N SER A 340 -5.83 -1.96 1.71
CA SER A 340 -5.43 -3.06 2.57
C SER A 340 -6.22 -3.06 3.87
N TRP A 341 -6.82 -4.20 4.23
CA TRP A 341 -7.45 -4.38 5.53
C TRP A 341 -6.40 -4.46 6.63
N HIS A 342 -6.76 -3.95 7.79
CA HIS A 342 -5.92 -4.11 8.99
C HIS A 342 -5.79 -5.60 9.35
N PRO A 343 -4.58 -6.11 9.64
CA PRO A 343 -4.36 -7.55 9.82
C PRO A 343 -5.05 -8.15 11.06
N HIS A 344 -5.37 -7.34 12.06
CA HIS A 344 -5.93 -7.79 13.34
C HIS A 344 -7.32 -7.23 13.63
N GLU A 345 -7.67 -6.04 13.10
CA GLU A 345 -8.97 -5.39 13.33
C GLU A 345 -9.87 -5.57 12.10
N ALA A 346 -10.90 -6.42 12.24
CA ALA A 346 -11.72 -6.87 11.12
C ALA A 346 -12.52 -5.75 10.42
N GLY A 347 -12.83 -4.66 11.12
CA GLY A 347 -13.60 -3.52 10.60
C GLY A 347 -12.75 -2.40 10.04
N ILE A 348 -11.42 -2.45 10.14
CA ILE A 348 -10.54 -1.36 9.72
C ILE A 348 -9.98 -1.61 8.33
N LEU A 349 -10.21 -0.65 7.45
CA LEU A 349 -9.68 -0.62 6.09
C LEU A 349 -8.74 0.58 5.93
N GLY A 350 -7.59 0.37 5.31
CA GLY A 350 -6.69 1.44 4.88
C GLY A 350 -6.78 1.66 3.37
N SER A 351 -6.71 2.92 2.94
CA SER A 351 -6.67 3.32 1.54
C SER A 351 -5.58 4.35 1.29
N ALA A 352 -4.90 4.25 0.16
CA ALA A 352 -3.93 5.24 -0.32
C ALA A 352 -4.42 5.85 -1.63
N SER A 353 -4.11 7.14 -1.86
CA SER A 353 -4.60 7.89 -3.00
C SER A 353 -3.54 8.84 -3.59
N TYR A 354 -3.78 9.26 -4.82
CA TYR A 354 -3.02 10.32 -5.48
C TYR A 354 -3.21 11.70 -4.82
N ASP A 355 -4.22 11.85 -3.95
CA ASP A 355 -4.39 13.04 -3.11
C ASP A 355 -3.32 13.18 -2.01
N ARG A 356 -2.30 12.34 -1.99
CA ARG A 356 -1.20 12.32 -1.02
C ARG A 356 -1.60 11.89 0.39
N ARG A 357 -2.79 11.27 0.56
CA ARG A 357 -3.34 10.85 1.85
C ARG A 357 -3.46 9.34 1.95
N ILE A 358 -3.23 8.83 3.16
CA ILE A 358 -3.69 7.50 3.55
C ILE A 358 -4.81 7.71 4.56
N ILE A 359 -5.96 7.09 4.30
CA ILE A 359 -7.11 7.16 5.19
C ILE A 359 -7.38 5.79 5.79
N PHE A 360 -7.64 5.75 7.10
CA PHE A 360 -8.15 4.59 7.80
C PHE A 360 -9.63 4.76 8.07
N TRP A 361 -10.38 3.74 7.72
CA TRP A 361 -11.83 3.69 7.81
C TRP A 361 -12.23 2.64 8.83
N ASP A 362 -13.10 3.03 9.77
CA ASP A 362 -13.73 2.11 10.70
C ASP A 362 -15.17 1.84 10.27
N LEU A 363 -15.40 0.69 9.65
CA LEU A 363 -16.71 0.33 9.13
C LEU A 363 -17.75 0.11 10.23
N SER A 364 -17.36 -0.05 11.49
CA SER A 364 -18.30 -0.17 12.59
C SER A 364 -19.03 1.13 12.92
N ARG A 365 -18.45 2.27 12.48
CA ARG A 365 -19.00 3.61 12.71
C ARG A 365 -19.91 4.11 11.58
N ILE A 366 -20.12 3.30 10.53
CA ILE A 366 -21.03 3.65 9.44
C ILE A 366 -22.42 3.90 9.98
N GLY A 367 -22.95 5.10 9.69
CA GLY A 367 -24.29 5.52 10.12
C GLY A 367 -24.38 6.05 11.55
N GLU A 368 -23.27 6.26 12.25
CA GLU A 368 -23.25 6.97 13.52
C GLU A 368 -23.68 8.44 13.34
N GLU A 369 -24.43 8.94 14.32
CA GLU A 369 -24.81 10.36 14.36
C GLU A 369 -23.61 11.21 14.81
N GLN A 370 -23.26 12.21 14.00
CA GLN A 370 -22.21 13.18 14.32
C GLN A 370 -22.78 14.51 14.78
N GLN A 371 -22.04 15.19 15.68
CA GLN A 371 -22.32 16.59 16.00
C GLN A 371 -22.05 17.47 14.75
N PRO A 372 -22.71 18.62 14.60
CA PRO A 372 -22.52 19.50 13.43
C PRO A 372 -21.05 19.91 13.21
N ASP A 373 -20.28 20.11 14.26
CA ASP A 373 -18.87 20.50 14.17
C ASP A 373 -17.99 19.32 13.67
N ASP A 374 -18.33 18.08 14.05
CA ASP A 374 -17.60 16.87 13.63
C ASP A 374 -17.87 16.51 12.15
N GLN A 375 -19.02 16.94 11.60
CA GLN A 375 -19.38 16.69 10.19
C GLN A 375 -18.44 17.42 9.21
N GLU A 376 -17.81 18.50 9.62
CA GLU A 376 -16.85 19.24 8.80
C GLU A 376 -15.53 18.46 8.63
N ASP A 377 -15.20 17.56 9.55
CA ASP A 377 -13.97 16.76 9.53
C ASP A 377 -14.08 15.48 8.68
N GLY A 378 -15.28 15.15 8.19
CA GLY A 378 -15.55 14.00 7.32
C GLY A 378 -16.62 13.05 7.85
N PRO A 379 -16.86 11.91 7.16
CA PRO A 379 -17.88 10.95 7.58
C PRO A 379 -17.46 10.21 8.88
N PRO A 380 -18.42 9.68 9.65
CA PRO A 380 -18.16 9.08 10.96
C PRO A 380 -17.21 7.86 10.89
N GLU A 381 -17.20 7.15 9.77
CA GLU A 381 -16.30 6.04 9.51
C GLU A 381 -14.86 6.43 9.17
N LEU A 382 -14.55 7.72 8.96
CA LEU A 382 -13.19 8.20 8.80
C LEU A 382 -12.51 8.21 10.17
N LEU A 383 -11.66 7.21 10.42
CA LEU A 383 -10.97 7.06 11.70
C LEU A 383 -9.72 7.92 11.80
N PHE A 384 -8.92 7.96 10.74
CA PHE A 384 -7.62 8.64 10.75
C PHE A 384 -7.18 8.99 9.33
N MET A 385 -6.54 10.15 9.18
CA MET A 385 -5.95 10.60 7.93
C MET A 385 -4.46 10.91 8.11
N HIS A 386 -3.60 10.18 7.43
CA HIS A 386 -2.17 10.46 7.34
C HIS A 386 -1.89 11.44 6.21
N GLY A 387 -1.34 12.60 6.54
CA GLY A 387 -1.04 13.67 5.59
C GLY A 387 0.44 14.00 5.45
N GLY A 388 1.32 13.05 5.76
CA GLY A 388 2.77 13.28 5.79
C GLY A 388 3.47 13.24 4.44
N HIS A 389 2.78 12.84 3.37
CA HIS A 389 3.36 12.79 2.02
C HIS A 389 3.09 14.05 1.22
N THR A 390 4.04 14.41 0.38
CA THR A 390 4.02 15.60 -0.48
C THR A 390 3.82 15.27 -1.96
N ASN A 391 3.73 13.98 -2.29
CA ASN A 391 3.47 13.49 -3.64
C ASN A 391 2.55 12.27 -3.62
N HIS A 392 2.13 11.83 -4.80
CA HIS A 392 1.26 10.67 -5.01
C HIS A 392 1.77 9.43 -4.29
N LEU A 393 0.84 8.72 -3.65
CA LEU A 393 1.16 7.48 -2.95
C LEU A 393 1.20 6.31 -3.94
N ALA A 394 2.30 5.58 -3.91
CA ALA A 394 2.50 4.40 -4.73
C ALA A 394 1.99 3.11 -4.07
N ASP A 395 2.32 2.89 -2.80
CA ASP A 395 1.93 1.67 -2.07
C ASP A 395 2.04 1.90 -0.56
N PHE A 396 1.31 1.09 0.23
CA PHE A 396 1.45 1.05 1.68
C PHE A 396 1.26 -0.36 2.21
N SER A 397 1.76 -0.63 3.41
CA SER A 397 1.71 -1.95 4.03
C SER A 397 1.58 -1.86 5.54
N TRP A 398 0.64 -2.64 6.10
CA TRP A 398 0.53 -2.86 7.53
C TRP A 398 1.62 -3.80 8.04
N ASN A 399 2.15 -3.53 9.24
CA ASN A 399 3.03 -4.46 9.92
C ASN A 399 2.20 -5.55 10.61
N LEU A 400 2.60 -6.83 10.39
CA LEU A 400 1.88 -7.98 10.96
C LEU A 400 2.19 -8.22 12.45
N ASN A 401 3.30 -7.66 12.96
CA ASN A 401 3.80 -7.93 14.31
C ASN A 401 3.63 -6.75 15.27
N ASP A 402 3.43 -5.55 14.74
CA ASP A 402 3.21 -4.34 15.52
C ASP A 402 1.95 -3.64 14.99
N PRO A 403 0.83 -3.79 15.68
CA PRO A 403 -0.44 -3.19 15.25
C PRO A 403 -0.30 -1.68 15.05
N TRP A 404 -0.99 -1.16 14.03
CA TRP A 404 -1.01 0.25 13.66
C TRP A 404 0.32 0.82 13.15
N LEU A 405 1.36 0.00 13.03
CA LEU A 405 2.60 0.37 12.36
C LEU A 405 2.46 0.18 10.86
N VAL A 406 2.75 1.22 10.11
CA VAL A 406 2.58 1.26 8.65
C VAL A 406 3.88 1.70 7.98
N ALA A 407 4.15 1.15 6.81
CA ALA A 407 5.13 1.69 5.86
C ALA A 407 4.38 2.19 4.63
N SER A 408 4.71 3.39 4.18
CA SER A 408 4.11 4.02 2.99
C SER A 408 5.17 4.67 2.12
N ALA A 409 4.97 4.63 0.82
CA ALA A 409 5.90 5.16 -0.16
C ALA A 409 5.19 6.08 -1.15
N ALA A 410 5.84 7.18 -1.48
CA ALA A 410 5.38 8.14 -2.47
C ALA A 410 6.36 8.26 -3.65
N GLU A 411 5.92 8.84 -4.75
CA GLU A 411 6.68 8.94 -6.00
C GLU A 411 7.85 9.95 -5.93
N ASP A 412 7.93 10.76 -4.87
CA ASP A 412 9.00 11.73 -4.59
C ASP A 412 10.19 11.14 -3.80
N ASN A 413 10.43 9.85 -3.88
CA ASN A 413 11.46 9.12 -3.14
C ASN A 413 11.22 9.00 -1.63
N MET A 414 10.10 9.53 -1.11
CA MET A 414 9.83 9.48 0.33
C MET A 414 9.23 8.14 0.73
N LEU A 415 9.89 7.50 1.68
CA LEU A 415 9.37 6.36 2.42
C LEU A 415 9.15 6.81 3.86
N GLN A 416 7.94 6.57 4.37
CA GLN A 416 7.61 6.85 5.76
C GLN A 416 7.23 5.56 6.49
N ILE A 417 7.68 5.45 7.73
CA ILE A 417 7.28 4.41 8.68
C ILE A 417 6.68 5.12 9.87
N TRP A 418 5.44 4.83 10.16
CA TRP A 418 4.69 5.56 11.16
C TRP A 418 3.69 4.67 11.89
N LYS A 419 3.39 5.04 13.13
CA LYS A 419 2.39 4.41 13.98
C LYS A 419 1.43 5.46 14.49
N VAL A 420 0.14 5.23 14.30
CA VAL A 420 -0.93 6.09 14.86
C VAL A 420 -0.83 6.08 16.39
N ALA A 421 -1.10 7.21 17.00
CA ALA A 421 -1.07 7.33 18.46
C ALA A 421 -2.08 6.37 19.13
N ASP A 422 -1.64 5.66 20.15
CA ASP A 422 -2.50 4.73 20.89
C ASP A 422 -3.73 5.44 21.49
N SER A 423 -3.66 6.75 21.73
CA SER A 423 -4.80 7.57 22.18
C SER A 423 -5.92 7.71 21.12
N ILE A 424 -5.63 7.47 19.83
CA ILE A 424 -6.62 7.54 18.75
C ILE A 424 -7.21 6.15 18.46
N VAL A 425 -6.37 5.13 18.46
CA VAL A 425 -6.73 3.78 18.02
C VAL A 425 -6.77 2.76 19.16
N GLY A 426 -6.38 3.16 20.37
CA GLY A 426 -6.46 2.34 21.58
C GLY A 426 -7.92 2.10 21.97
N LYS A 427 -8.16 0.98 22.65
CA LYS A 427 -9.45 0.75 23.31
C LYS A 427 -9.59 1.76 24.45
N ASP A 428 -10.76 2.39 24.61
CA ASP A 428 -11.05 3.18 25.78
C ASP A 428 -10.73 2.37 27.03
N GLU A 429 -10.11 3.01 28.04
CA GLU A 429 -9.78 2.35 29.33
C GLU A 429 -11.02 1.67 30.00
N ALA A 430 -12.22 2.08 29.61
CA ALA A 430 -13.48 1.50 30.06
C ALA A 430 -13.74 0.07 29.49
N ASP A 431 -13.11 -0.29 28.38
CA ASP A 431 -13.26 -1.61 27.73
C ASP A 431 -12.13 -2.57 28.10
N LEU A 432 -11.12 -2.13 28.87
CA LEU A 432 -10.08 -3.00 29.38
C LEU A 432 -10.63 -3.84 30.54
N PRO A 433 -10.38 -5.18 30.57
CA PRO A 433 -10.67 -5.99 31.74
C PRO A 433 -10.01 -5.40 32.99
N LEU A 434 -10.73 -5.35 34.10
CA LEU A 434 -10.25 -4.78 35.38
C LEU A 434 -8.90 -5.35 35.86
N ASP A 435 -8.49 -6.48 35.35
CA ASP A 435 -7.22 -7.16 35.62
C ASP A 435 -6.02 -6.54 34.88
N GLU A 436 -6.26 -5.79 33.81
CA GLU A 436 -5.21 -5.11 33.00
C GLU A 436 -5.00 -3.65 33.46
N LEU A 437 -5.95 -3.06 34.18
CA LEU A 437 -5.80 -1.76 34.83
C LEU A 437 -4.93 -1.89 36.08
N GLY A 438 -3.64 -2.18 35.92
CA GLY A 438 -2.56 -2.31 36.89
C GLY A 438 -2.89 -2.01 38.35
N ARG A 439 -3.08 -3.06 39.13
CA ARG A 439 -2.88 -3.01 40.61
C ARG A 439 -1.46 -3.40 40.95
#